data_ccb5eabef36972b9190aec3da9707b81
#
_entry.id   ccb5eabef36972b9190aec3da9707b81
#
_cell.length_a   1.000
_cell.length_b   1.000
_cell.length_c   1.000
_cell.angle_alpha   90.00
_cell.angle_beta   90.00
_cell.angle_gamma   90.00
#
_symmetry.space_group_name_H-M   'P 1'
#
loop_
_entity.id
_entity.type
_entity.pdbx_description
1 polymer ?
#
loop_
_entity_poly.entity_id
_entity_poly.type
_entity_poly.pdbx_seq_one_letter_code
_entity_poly.pdbx_strand_id
1 'polypeptide(L)'
;MLPEQFCVRMKEMLGEEYAAFYASYDLPKYQALRINPLKTERDTFLQQAPFSLNRVPWTANGYYYSGNDQPGRHPYHEAGVYYIQEPSAMAPAEYLMAEPGERILDLCAAPGGKSTQIACSMQGEGLIVCNEIHPARAKILSENIERMGVCNALVTNETPQKLSDNFREYFDRILVDAPCSGEGMFRKNEDACDEWSQENVENCAARQAEILDCAAEMLKPGGRLVYSTCTFAPAENEGSISRFLERHPEFLILPVEKKDGMMPGVPAWTEHPADGLEHTIRLWPHHLKGEGHYLAVLQKAGVLSKTCQGYCRNGAEKGINEKECKEFFAFAEENLVKNITGSFLKFGDQLYRMPEGMPSIRNLKVLRPGLHLGTLKKNRFEPSHALALALRPDQVKHVCSLESDSPEIKAYLNGQTLNMDGEKGWYLVTVDGYSIGWGKLAGGILKNHYPKGLRKNG
;
A
#
# COMPACT_ATOMS: atom_id res chain seq x y z
N MET A 1 -11.67 22.19 17.44
CA MET A 1 -11.68 21.82 18.91
C MET A 1 -12.07 20.36 19.01
N LEU A 2 -11.47 19.59 19.95
CA LEU A 2 -11.85 18.18 20.11
C LEU A 2 -13.31 18.04 20.56
N PRO A 3 -14.07 17.03 20.10
CA PRO A 3 -15.46 16.81 20.50
C PRO A 3 -15.57 16.55 22.02
N GLU A 4 -16.57 17.16 22.68
CA GLU A 4 -16.73 17.07 24.14
C GLU A 4 -16.92 15.62 24.62
N GLN A 5 -17.79 14.86 23.96
CA GLN A 5 -18.03 13.44 24.30
C GLN A 5 -16.80 12.58 24.15
N PHE A 6 -15.97 12.84 23.11
CA PHE A 6 -14.69 12.20 22.96
C PHE A 6 -13.76 12.50 24.14
N CYS A 7 -13.65 13.77 24.55
CA CYS A 7 -12.81 14.16 25.70
C CYS A 7 -13.26 13.51 27.01
N VAL A 8 -14.57 13.44 27.26
CA VAL A 8 -15.14 12.76 28.45
C VAL A 8 -14.74 11.29 28.46
N ARG A 9 -14.98 10.57 27.36
CA ARG A 9 -14.60 9.15 27.23
C ARG A 9 -13.11 8.93 27.42
N MET A 10 -12.27 9.74 26.76
CA MET A 10 -10.82 9.60 26.89
C MET A 10 -10.32 9.85 28.32
N LYS A 11 -10.95 10.77 29.04
CA LYS A 11 -10.62 11.03 30.45
C LYS A 11 -10.95 9.84 31.34
N GLU A 12 -12.11 9.20 31.12
CA GLU A 12 -12.52 7.99 31.85
C GLU A 12 -11.58 6.82 31.53
N MET A 13 -11.20 6.63 30.26
CA MET A 13 -10.33 5.54 29.81
C MET A 13 -8.90 5.68 30.32
N LEU A 14 -8.32 6.87 30.25
CA LEU A 14 -6.90 7.09 30.50
C LEU A 14 -6.58 7.55 31.93
N GLY A 15 -7.57 8.03 32.70
CA GLY A 15 -7.35 8.47 34.07
C GLY A 15 -6.23 9.50 34.18
N GLU A 16 -5.17 9.15 34.91
CA GLU A 16 -4.00 10.04 35.14
C GLU A 16 -3.23 10.36 33.84
N GLU A 17 -3.24 9.47 32.83
CA GLU A 17 -2.56 9.68 31.57
C GLU A 17 -3.29 10.67 30.65
N TYR A 18 -4.56 11.00 30.92
CA TYR A 18 -5.36 11.88 30.08
C TYR A 18 -4.70 13.24 29.85
N ALA A 19 -4.07 13.82 30.86
CA ALA A 19 -3.41 15.11 30.73
C ALA A 19 -2.26 15.08 29.68
N ALA A 20 -1.45 14.01 29.69
CA ALA A 20 -0.38 13.81 28.73
C ALA A 20 -0.93 13.52 27.32
N PHE A 21 -1.99 12.72 27.24
CA PHE A 21 -2.68 12.46 25.97
C PHE A 21 -3.23 13.75 25.37
N TYR A 22 -3.95 14.55 26.12
CA TYR A 22 -4.53 15.82 25.67
C TYR A 22 -3.44 16.80 25.21
N ALA A 23 -2.36 16.94 26.00
CA ALA A 23 -1.22 17.79 25.65
C ALA A 23 -0.51 17.35 24.35
N SER A 24 -0.62 16.07 23.96
CA SER A 24 -0.03 15.60 22.70
C SER A 24 -0.64 16.25 21.46
N TYR A 25 -1.84 16.79 21.54
CA TYR A 25 -2.49 17.48 20.43
C TYR A 25 -1.85 18.86 20.12
N ASP A 26 -1.18 19.45 21.09
CA ASP A 26 -0.44 20.72 20.93
C ASP A 26 0.98 20.52 20.39
N LEU A 27 1.46 19.28 20.34
CA LEU A 27 2.79 18.96 19.82
C LEU A 27 2.84 18.99 18.28
N PRO A 28 4.00 19.29 17.68
CA PRO A 28 4.19 19.19 16.24
C PRO A 28 3.87 17.77 15.73
N LYS A 29 3.25 17.71 14.55
CA LYS A 29 2.93 16.44 13.87
C LYS A 29 4.23 15.73 13.46
N TYR A 30 4.30 14.44 13.76
CA TYR A 30 5.42 13.61 13.29
C TYR A 30 5.20 13.21 11.85
N GLN A 31 6.25 13.39 11.04
CA GLN A 31 6.24 13.05 9.62
C GLN A 31 7.27 11.95 9.36
N ALA A 32 6.90 11.00 8.54
CA ALA A 32 7.80 9.91 8.18
C ALA A 32 7.67 9.50 6.71
N LEU A 33 8.72 8.89 6.22
CA LEU A 33 8.76 8.21 4.94
C LEU A 33 9.19 6.75 5.14
N ARG A 34 8.79 5.91 4.21
CA ARG A 34 9.15 4.50 4.17
C ARG A 34 9.90 4.21 2.88
N ILE A 35 11.17 3.83 3.01
CA ILE A 35 12.05 3.48 1.89
C ILE A 35 11.45 2.31 1.12
N ASN A 36 11.56 2.33 -0.20
CA ASN A 36 11.07 1.29 -1.10
C ASN A 36 12.20 0.33 -1.49
N PRO A 37 12.28 -0.86 -0.88
CA PRO A 37 13.33 -1.83 -1.20
C PRO A 37 13.23 -2.44 -2.62
N LEU A 38 12.11 -2.23 -3.33
CA LEU A 38 12.01 -2.59 -4.75
C LEU A 38 12.85 -1.67 -5.65
N LYS A 39 13.23 -0.49 -5.15
CA LYS A 39 13.97 0.55 -5.90
C LYS A 39 15.40 0.72 -5.44
N THR A 40 15.68 0.57 -4.16
CA THR A 40 16.98 0.88 -3.57
C THR A 40 17.22 0.03 -2.33
N GLU A 41 18.48 -0.31 -2.11
CA GLU A 41 18.91 -0.87 -0.83
C GLU A 41 18.84 0.22 0.25
N ARG A 42 18.37 -0.16 1.43
CA ARG A 42 18.16 0.76 2.56
C ARG A 42 19.42 1.58 2.91
N ASP A 43 20.54 0.89 3.09
CA ASP A 43 21.78 1.52 3.56
C ASP A 43 22.39 2.43 2.48
N THR A 44 22.23 2.07 1.20
CA THR A 44 22.60 2.93 0.07
C THR A 44 21.77 4.20 0.06
N PHE A 45 20.45 4.10 0.24
CA PHE A 45 19.59 5.29 0.31
C PHE A 45 19.97 6.20 1.47
N LEU A 46 20.20 5.65 2.68
CA LEU A 46 20.54 6.42 3.87
C LEU A 46 21.84 7.23 3.72
N GLN A 47 22.81 6.70 2.98
CA GLN A 47 24.07 7.41 2.70
C GLN A 47 23.89 8.58 1.72
N GLN A 48 22.88 8.54 0.86
CA GLN A 48 22.64 9.52 -0.20
C GLN A 48 21.38 10.37 0.02
N ALA A 49 20.64 10.10 1.11
CA ALA A 49 19.36 10.77 1.36
C ALA A 49 19.55 12.29 1.51
N PRO A 50 18.78 13.10 0.78
CA PRO A 50 18.84 14.56 0.91
C PRO A 50 18.07 15.07 2.15
N PHE A 51 17.67 14.18 3.06
CA PHE A 51 16.85 14.45 4.24
C PHE A 51 17.53 13.98 5.51
N SER A 52 17.23 14.65 6.65
CA SER A 52 17.64 14.18 7.98
C SER A 52 16.70 13.09 8.46
N LEU A 53 17.16 11.83 8.47
CA LEU A 53 16.35 10.66 8.74
C LEU A 53 16.67 10.02 10.10
N ASN A 54 15.62 9.74 10.88
CA ASN A 54 15.71 9.00 12.15
C ASN A 54 14.77 7.79 12.08
N ARG A 55 15.23 6.64 12.53
CA ARG A 55 14.48 5.37 12.41
C ARG A 55 13.16 5.41 13.18
N VAL A 56 12.09 4.91 12.57
CA VAL A 56 10.84 4.53 13.24
C VAL A 56 11.04 3.14 13.87
N PRO A 57 10.92 3.00 15.21
CA PRO A 57 11.38 1.78 15.91
C PRO A 57 10.66 0.49 15.50
N TRP A 58 9.42 0.58 15.09
CA TRP A 58 8.54 -0.58 14.81
C TRP A 58 8.45 -0.97 13.33
N THR A 59 9.30 -0.42 12.47
CA THR A 59 9.34 -0.79 11.07
C THR A 59 10.76 -0.93 10.55
N ALA A 60 10.95 -1.83 9.59
CA ALA A 60 12.27 -2.09 9.00
C ALA A 60 12.77 -0.92 8.15
N ASN A 61 11.87 -0.25 7.42
CA ASN A 61 12.20 0.73 6.39
C ASN A 61 11.60 2.13 6.62
N GLY A 62 10.99 2.39 7.79
CA GLY A 62 10.38 3.67 8.13
C GLY A 62 11.34 4.61 8.83
N TYR A 63 11.29 5.89 8.44
CA TYR A 63 12.15 6.95 9.00
C TYR A 63 11.36 8.23 9.18
N TYR A 64 11.49 8.85 10.36
CA TYR A 64 11.08 10.23 10.58
C TYR A 64 11.95 11.15 9.76
N TYR A 65 11.39 12.25 9.25
CA TYR A 65 12.15 13.33 8.63
C TYR A 65 11.83 14.66 9.28
N SER A 66 12.73 15.64 9.11
CA SER A 66 12.58 16.99 9.67
C SER A 66 11.37 17.70 9.02
N GLY A 67 10.66 18.51 9.80
CA GLY A 67 9.58 19.37 9.27
C GLY A 67 10.04 20.38 8.22
N ASN A 68 11.34 20.68 8.14
CA ASN A 68 11.93 21.53 7.12
C ASN A 68 12.19 20.79 5.80
N ASP A 69 12.26 19.48 5.83
CA ASP A 69 12.40 18.65 4.64
C ASP A 69 11.07 18.59 3.88
N GLN A 70 11.15 18.54 2.57
CA GLN A 70 9.97 18.47 1.69
C GLN A 70 10.04 17.25 0.76
N PRO A 71 10.05 16.01 1.29
CA PRO A 71 10.22 14.82 0.47
C PRO A 71 9.14 14.66 -0.61
N GLY A 72 7.93 15.18 -0.40
CA GLY A 72 6.86 15.19 -1.41
C GLY A 72 7.14 16.04 -2.65
N ARG A 73 8.11 16.97 -2.57
CA ARG A 73 8.53 17.82 -3.71
C ARG A 73 9.78 17.30 -4.39
N HIS A 74 10.53 16.41 -3.74
CA HIS A 74 11.76 15.86 -4.30
C HIS A 74 11.46 14.89 -5.46
N PRO A 75 12.26 14.86 -6.54
CA PRO A 75 12.05 13.95 -7.68
C PRO A 75 12.01 12.46 -7.30
N TYR A 76 12.67 12.05 -6.22
CA TYR A 76 12.61 10.68 -5.71
C TYR A 76 11.21 10.23 -5.30
N HIS A 77 10.33 11.16 -4.90
CA HIS A 77 8.93 10.85 -4.63
C HIS A 77 8.23 10.35 -5.90
N GLU A 78 8.44 11.04 -7.03
CA GLU A 78 7.86 10.65 -8.32
C GLU A 78 8.48 9.34 -8.86
N ALA A 79 9.75 9.09 -8.56
CA ALA A 79 10.42 7.83 -8.88
C ALA A 79 10.00 6.66 -7.97
N GLY A 80 9.19 6.92 -6.93
CA GLY A 80 8.73 5.89 -6.00
C GLY A 80 9.82 5.31 -5.10
N VAL A 81 10.90 6.05 -4.84
CA VAL A 81 12.02 5.62 -3.98
C VAL A 81 11.59 5.46 -2.52
N TYR A 82 10.57 6.19 -2.13
CA TYR A 82 9.92 6.08 -0.82
C TYR A 82 8.43 6.43 -0.91
N TYR A 83 7.69 6.03 0.13
CA TYR A 83 6.30 6.41 0.37
C TYR A 83 6.22 7.28 1.63
N ILE A 84 5.56 8.45 1.56
CA ILE A 84 5.31 9.30 2.73
C ILE A 84 4.14 8.70 3.50
N GLN A 85 4.36 8.31 4.75
CA GLN A 85 3.38 7.60 5.56
C GLN A 85 3.46 8.05 7.01
N GLU A 86 2.32 8.12 7.66
CA GLU A 86 2.22 8.35 9.09
C GLU A 86 2.90 7.20 9.85
N PRO A 87 3.74 7.48 10.86
CA PRO A 87 4.54 6.45 11.52
C PRO A 87 3.74 5.29 12.11
N SER A 88 2.65 5.57 12.86
CA SER A 88 1.83 4.50 13.48
C SER A 88 1.10 3.65 12.44
N ALA A 89 0.73 4.24 11.29
CA ALA A 89 0.11 3.52 10.17
C ALA A 89 1.04 2.53 9.46
N MET A 90 2.34 2.53 9.76
CA MET A 90 3.28 1.52 9.25
C MET A 90 3.21 0.20 10.01
N ALA A 91 2.76 0.21 11.28
CA ALA A 91 2.77 -0.97 12.14
C ALA A 91 1.90 -2.14 11.60
N PRO A 92 0.64 -1.96 11.15
CA PRO A 92 -0.19 -3.09 10.74
C PRO A 92 0.43 -3.98 9.65
N ALA A 93 1.08 -3.38 8.65
CA ALA A 93 1.74 -4.13 7.59
C ALA A 93 3.00 -4.88 8.06
N GLU A 94 3.75 -4.34 9.04
CA GLU A 94 4.88 -5.04 9.66
C GLU A 94 4.40 -6.29 10.42
N TYR A 95 3.33 -6.17 11.21
CA TYR A 95 2.77 -7.29 11.97
C TYR A 95 2.02 -8.31 11.10
N LEU A 96 1.68 -7.98 9.86
CA LEU A 96 1.18 -8.95 8.88
C LEU A 96 2.26 -9.97 8.52
N MET A 97 3.55 -9.58 8.53
CA MET A 97 4.71 -10.43 8.24
C MET A 97 4.58 -11.12 6.87
N ALA A 98 4.28 -10.34 5.83
CA ALA A 98 4.14 -10.84 4.46
C ALA A 98 5.44 -11.48 3.95
N GLU A 99 5.31 -12.62 3.26
CA GLU A 99 6.44 -13.38 2.70
C GLU A 99 6.34 -13.47 1.16
N PRO A 100 7.48 -13.60 0.45
CA PRO A 100 7.49 -13.87 -0.98
C PRO A 100 6.70 -15.14 -1.35
N GLY A 101 5.97 -15.07 -2.47
CA GLY A 101 5.19 -16.20 -2.99
C GLY A 101 3.80 -16.38 -2.38
N GLU A 102 3.44 -15.63 -1.33
CA GLU A 102 2.12 -15.69 -0.71
C GLU A 102 1.03 -15.02 -1.55
N ARG A 103 -0.22 -15.36 -1.27
CA ARG A 103 -1.42 -14.65 -1.72
C ARG A 103 -1.96 -13.81 -0.58
N ILE A 104 -1.89 -12.51 -0.73
CA ILE A 104 -2.25 -11.56 0.33
C ILE A 104 -3.40 -10.68 -0.13
N LEU A 105 -4.32 -10.37 0.78
CA LEU A 105 -5.40 -9.41 0.56
C LEU A 105 -5.22 -8.22 1.50
N ASP A 106 -5.20 -7.02 0.93
CA ASP A 106 -5.45 -5.76 1.64
C ASP A 106 -6.89 -5.33 1.30
N LEU A 107 -7.82 -5.52 2.25
CA LEU A 107 -9.25 -5.46 1.97
C LEU A 107 -9.80 -4.03 1.92
N CYS A 108 -9.15 -3.08 2.61
CA CYS A 108 -9.51 -1.66 2.66
C CYS A 108 -8.28 -0.79 2.33
N ALA A 109 -7.74 -0.97 1.13
CA ALA A 109 -6.36 -0.67 0.80
C ALA A 109 -6.00 0.80 0.56
N ALA A 110 -6.98 1.66 0.19
CA ALA A 110 -6.65 3.03 -0.19
C ALA A 110 -6.18 3.88 1.00
N PRO A 111 -5.20 4.76 0.78
CA PRO A 111 -4.62 5.16 -0.50
C PRO A 111 -3.45 4.30 -1.01
N GLY A 112 -3.07 3.20 -0.32
CA GLY A 112 -2.04 2.27 -0.77
C GLY A 112 -0.76 2.22 0.08
N GLY A 113 -0.71 2.95 1.19
CA GLY A 113 0.46 2.96 2.07
C GLY A 113 0.80 1.59 2.64
N LYS A 114 -0.20 0.86 3.15
CA LYS A 114 -0.05 -0.49 3.69
C LYS A 114 0.13 -1.53 2.58
N SER A 115 -0.67 -1.43 1.49
CA SER A 115 -0.52 -2.32 0.32
C SER A 115 0.88 -2.28 -0.28
N THR A 116 1.45 -1.09 -0.46
CA THR A 116 2.81 -0.94 -1.01
C THR A 116 3.89 -1.41 -0.03
N GLN A 117 3.64 -1.33 1.28
CA GLN A 117 4.53 -1.89 2.29
C GLN A 117 4.54 -3.42 2.24
N ILE A 118 3.37 -4.03 2.14
CA ILE A 118 3.20 -5.48 1.97
C ILE A 118 3.90 -5.94 0.68
N ALA A 119 3.64 -5.27 -0.46
CA ALA A 119 4.26 -5.60 -1.73
C ALA A 119 5.79 -5.52 -1.70
N CYS A 120 6.36 -4.58 -0.94
CA CYS A 120 7.81 -4.50 -0.71
C CYS A 120 8.35 -5.75 0.00
N SER A 121 7.65 -6.25 1.03
CA SER A 121 8.05 -7.48 1.75
C SER A 121 7.94 -8.72 0.88
N MET A 122 7.00 -8.74 -0.07
CA MET A 122 6.83 -9.84 -1.05
C MET A 122 7.89 -9.87 -2.16
N GLN A 123 8.71 -8.84 -2.31
CA GLN A 123 9.82 -8.78 -3.30
C GLN A 123 9.39 -9.05 -4.75
N GLY A 124 8.14 -8.76 -5.10
CA GLY A 124 7.58 -8.97 -6.44
C GLY A 124 7.11 -10.40 -6.73
N GLU A 125 7.18 -11.32 -5.76
CA GLU A 125 6.71 -12.69 -5.85
C GLU A 125 5.32 -12.87 -5.26
N GLY A 126 4.56 -13.86 -5.75
CA GLY A 126 3.20 -14.12 -5.32
C GLY A 126 2.18 -13.11 -5.85
N LEU A 127 1.10 -12.90 -5.10
CA LEU A 127 -0.02 -12.03 -5.49
C LEU A 127 -0.48 -11.19 -4.30
N ILE A 128 -0.55 -9.87 -4.48
CA ILE A 128 -1.29 -8.99 -3.58
C ILE A 128 -2.57 -8.49 -4.26
N VAL A 129 -3.72 -8.76 -3.65
CA VAL A 129 -5.01 -8.16 -4.02
C VAL A 129 -5.23 -6.94 -3.14
N CYS A 130 -5.36 -5.77 -3.76
CA CYS A 130 -5.59 -4.49 -3.08
C CYS A 130 -6.99 -4.02 -3.43
N ASN A 131 -7.91 -4.05 -2.46
CA ASN A 131 -9.30 -3.69 -2.69
C ASN A 131 -9.67 -2.36 -2.05
N GLU A 132 -10.52 -1.60 -2.73
CA GLU A 132 -11.12 -0.38 -2.18
C GLU A 132 -12.55 -0.22 -2.74
N ILE A 133 -13.53 -0.04 -1.86
CA ILE A 133 -14.94 0.07 -2.23
C ILE A 133 -15.26 1.40 -2.95
N HIS A 134 -14.56 2.49 -2.60
CA HIS A 134 -14.79 3.82 -3.18
C HIS A 134 -14.00 4.01 -4.48
N PRO A 135 -14.67 4.21 -5.64
CA PRO A 135 -14.00 4.28 -6.95
C PRO A 135 -12.90 5.35 -7.05
N ALA A 136 -13.13 6.53 -6.48
CA ALA A 136 -12.14 7.61 -6.50
C ALA A 136 -10.88 7.24 -5.69
N ARG A 137 -11.04 6.62 -4.51
CA ARG A 137 -9.93 6.15 -3.68
C ARG A 137 -9.21 4.95 -4.31
N ALA A 138 -9.95 4.03 -4.96
CA ALA A 138 -9.36 2.91 -5.70
C ALA A 138 -8.45 3.37 -6.86
N LYS A 139 -8.78 4.51 -7.50
CA LYS A 139 -7.91 5.14 -8.50
C LYS A 139 -6.60 5.64 -7.89
N ILE A 140 -6.66 6.35 -6.76
CA ILE A 140 -5.48 6.81 -6.02
C ILE A 140 -4.61 5.63 -5.58
N LEU A 141 -5.23 4.55 -5.09
CA LEU A 141 -4.55 3.29 -4.77
C LEU A 141 -3.78 2.74 -5.98
N SER A 142 -4.43 2.64 -7.14
CA SER A 142 -3.81 2.15 -8.38
C SER A 142 -2.63 3.03 -8.82
N GLU A 143 -2.74 4.36 -8.67
CA GLU A 143 -1.66 5.31 -8.97
C GLU A 143 -0.46 5.13 -8.02
N ASN A 144 -0.70 4.88 -6.73
CA ASN A 144 0.37 4.62 -5.76
C ASN A 144 1.04 3.26 -5.98
N ILE A 145 0.29 2.22 -6.31
CA ILE A 145 0.84 0.90 -6.73
C ILE A 145 1.77 1.07 -7.93
N GLU A 146 1.36 1.88 -8.93
CA GLU A 146 2.17 2.21 -10.10
C GLU A 146 3.45 2.95 -9.71
N ARG A 147 3.32 4.05 -8.96
CA ARG A 147 4.43 4.91 -8.55
C ARG A 147 5.50 4.14 -7.78
N MET A 148 5.10 3.20 -6.93
CA MET A 148 6.03 2.37 -6.17
C MET A 148 6.65 1.23 -7.00
N GLY A 149 6.27 1.05 -8.27
CA GLY A 149 6.81 0.02 -9.17
C GLY A 149 6.39 -1.40 -8.81
N VAL A 150 5.23 -1.57 -8.17
CA VAL A 150 4.72 -2.89 -7.77
C VAL A 150 4.23 -3.66 -9.00
N CYS A 151 4.77 -4.86 -9.21
CA CYS A 151 4.50 -5.68 -10.39
C CYS A 151 3.48 -6.80 -10.18
N ASN A 152 3.24 -7.21 -8.92
CA ASN A 152 2.46 -8.38 -8.54
C ASN A 152 1.11 -8.02 -7.89
N ALA A 153 0.57 -6.83 -8.16
CA ALA A 153 -0.68 -6.36 -7.58
C ALA A 153 -1.86 -6.51 -8.52
N LEU A 154 -3.00 -6.97 -7.98
CA LEU A 154 -4.33 -6.91 -8.56
C LEU A 154 -5.13 -5.84 -7.79
N VAL A 155 -5.50 -4.73 -8.43
CA VAL A 155 -6.31 -3.68 -7.80
C VAL A 155 -7.77 -3.83 -8.20
N THR A 156 -8.64 -3.98 -7.18
CA THR A 156 -10.09 -4.16 -7.34
C THR A 156 -10.89 -3.01 -6.72
N ASN A 157 -12.10 -2.79 -7.24
CA ASN A 157 -13.06 -1.85 -6.68
C ASN A 157 -14.36 -2.59 -6.38
N GLU A 158 -14.36 -3.39 -5.31
CA GLU A 158 -15.46 -4.27 -4.95
C GLU A 158 -15.85 -4.13 -3.48
N THR A 159 -17.06 -4.60 -3.14
CA THR A 159 -17.46 -4.76 -1.75
C THR A 159 -16.77 -5.99 -1.14
N PRO A 160 -16.54 -6.03 0.19
CA PRO A 160 -16.00 -7.21 0.88
C PRO A 160 -16.82 -8.47 0.59
N GLN A 161 -18.15 -8.37 0.62
CA GLN A 161 -19.05 -9.50 0.30
C GLN A 161 -18.84 -10.04 -1.12
N LYS A 162 -18.65 -9.14 -2.10
CA LYS A 162 -18.41 -9.58 -3.48
C LYS A 162 -17.08 -10.33 -3.63
N LEU A 163 -16.06 -9.94 -2.87
CA LEU A 163 -14.80 -10.66 -2.84
C LEU A 163 -14.94 -12.01 -2.12
N SER A 164 -15.63 -12.08 -0.98
CA SER A 164 -15.90 -13.32 -0.26
C SER A 164 -16.68 -14.33 -1.12
N ASP A 165 -17.67 -13.88 -1.90
CA ASP A 165 -18.38 -14.73 -2.90
C ASP A 165 -17.46 -15.33 -3.98
N ASN A 166 -16.31 -14.68 -4.25
CA ASN A 166 -15.37 -15.14 -5.27
C ASN A 166 -14.18 -15.92 -4.70
N PHE A 167 -13.80 -15.65 -3.47
CA PHE A 167 -12.62 -16.22 -2.83
C PHE A 167 -12.99 -16.88 -1.51
N ARG A 168 -12.80 -18.17 -1.39
CA ARG A 168 -12.98 -18.90 -0.12
C ARG A 168 -11.69 -19.60 0.25
N GLU A 169 -11.20 -19.35 1.47
CA GLU A 169 -9.93 -19.90 1.96
C GLU A 169 -8.78 -19.75 0.95
N TYR A 170 -8.72 -18.55 0.32
CA TYR A 170 -7.84 -18.30 -0.82
C TYR A 170 -6.54 -17.60 -0.43
N PHE A 171 -6.59 -16.72 0.58
CA PHE A 171 -5.47 -15.88 0.98
C PHE A 171 -4.70 -16.50 2.16
N ASP A 172 -3.37 -16.40 2.09
CA ASP A 172 -2.48 -16.81 3.17
C ASP A 172 -2.49 -15.79 4.31
N ARG A 173 -2.60 -14.50 3.95
CA ARG A 173 -2.70 -13.38 4.90
C ARG A 173 -3.73 -12.36 4.41
N ILE A 174 -4.39 -11.73 5.39
CA ILE A 174 -5.34 -10.63 5.12
C ILE A 174 -5.03 -9.47 6.05
N LEU A 175 -4.95 -8.26 5.48
CA LEU A 175 -4.98 -7.00 6.22
C LEU A 175 -6.38 -6.40 6.11
N VAL A 176 -6.95 -6.03 7.24
CA VAL A 176 -8.18 -5.23 7.35
C VAL A 176 -7.85 -3.95 8.10
N ASP A 177 -7.37 -2.94 7.36
CA ASP A 177 -7.26 -1.57 7.88
C ASP A 177 -8.62 -0.91 7.77
N ALA A 178 -9.46 -1.15 8.76
CA ALA A 178 -10.89 -0.95 8.68
C ALA A 178 -11.29 0.53 8.60
N PRO A 179 -12.33 0.88 7.83
CA PRO A 179 -12.94 2.20 7.95
C PRO A 179 -13.45 2.39 9.39
N CYS A 180 -13.09 3.50 10.00
CA CYS A 180 -13.33 3.77 11.41
C CYS A 180 -13.69 5.25 11.64
N SER A 181 -14.05 5.61 12.87
CA SER A 181 -14.39 6.98 13.27
C SER A 181 -13.22 7.98 13.17
N GLY A 182 -12.00 7.50 13.00
CA GLY A 182 -10.84 8.31 12.63
C GLY A 182 -10.28 9.20 13.75
N GLU A 183 -10.49 8.88 15.01
CA GLU A 183 -10.10 9.72 16.16
C GLU A 183 -8.58 10.00 16.23
N GLY A 184 -7.74 9.06 15.79
CA GLY A 184 -6.31 9.27 15.64
C GLY A 184 -5.94 10.24 14.53
N MET A 185 -6.91 10.71 13.74
CA MET A 185 -6.68 11.67 12.66
C MET A 185 -7.07 13.11 13.03
N PHE A 186 -7.66 13.36 14.21
CA PHE A 186 -8.12 14.66 14.64
C PHE A 186 -7.04 15.74 14.58
N ARG A 187 -5.79 15.38 14.92
CA ARG A 187 -4.67 16.30 14.84
C ARG A 187 -4.27 16.65 13.39
N LYS A 188 -4.58 15.77 12.43
CA LYS A 188 -4.25 15.96 11.00
C LYS A 188 -5.37 16.61 10.21
N ASN A 189 -6.61 16.29 10.56
CA ASN A 189 -7.80 16.73 9.84
C ASN A 189 -8.81 17.30 10.85
N GLU A 190 -8.94 18.62 10.88
CA GLU A 190 -9.88 19.31 11.76
C GLU A 190 -11.35 19.00 11.40
N ASP A 191 -11.65 18.79 10.11
CA ASP A 191 -12.97 18.41 9.64
C ASP A 191 -13.45 17.07 10.27
N ALA A 192 -12.50 16.15 10.56
CA ALA A 192 -12.81 14.89 11.23
C ALA A 192 -13.39 15.10 12.67
N CYS A 193 -13.03 16.19 13.34
CA CYS A 193 -13.60 16.55 14.63
C CYS A 193 -15.07 16.97 14.50
N ASP A 194 -15.39 17.72 13.43
CA ASP A 194 -16.75 18.25 13.20
C ASP A 194 -17.71 17.15 12.71
N GLU A 195 -17.21 16.15 12.02
CA GLU A 195 -17.97 15.00 11.52
C GLU A 195 -18.12 13.87 12.57
N TRP A 196 -17.36 13.92 13.66
CA TRP A 196 -17.35 12.86 14.66
C TRP A 196 -18.64 12.88 15.51
N SER A 197 -19.18 11.70 15.76
CA SER A 197 -20.27 11.46 16.72
C SER A 197 -20.17 10.07 17.33
N GLN A 198 -20.76 9.85 18.50
CA GLN A 198 -20.84 8.53 19.11
C GLN A 198 -21.65 7.56 18.23
N GLU A 199 -22.68 8.02 17.54
CA GLU A 199 -23.44 7.24 16.56
C GLU A 199 -22.56 6.78 15.39
N ASN A 200 -21.66 7.64 14.91
CA ASN A 200 -20.72 7.27 13.86
C ASN A 200 -19.72 6.19 14.33
N VAL A 201 -19.27 6.22 15.58
CA VAL A 201 -18.45 5.14 16.19
C VAL A 201 -19.17 3.80 16.13
N GLU A 202 -20.46 3.77 16.52
CA GLU A 202 -21.29 2.55 16.53
C GLU A 202 -21.54 2.04 15.10
N ASN A 203 -21.83 2.92 14.16
CA ASN A 203 -22.00 2.58 12.74
C ASN A 203 -20.70 2.03 12.12
N CYS A 204 -19.55 2.58 12.49
CA CYS A 204 -18.26 2.05 12.08
C CYS A 204 -18.02 0.66 12.66
N ALA A 205 -18.30 0.45 13.96
CA ALA A 205 -18.15 -0.85 14.58
C ALA A 205 -19.04 -1.94 13.94
N ALA A 206 -20.28 -1.60 13.57
CA ALA A 206 -21.17 -2.51 12.83
C ALA A 206 -20.61 -2.88 11.44
N ARG A 207 -20.13 -1.89 10.69
CA ARG A 207 -19.51 -2.11 9.37
C ARG A 207 -18.24 -2.95 9.48
N GLN A 208 -17.43 -2.72 10.50
CA GLN A 208 -16.22 -3.49 10.75
C GLN A 208 -16.52 -4.98 11.00
N ALA A 209 -17.62 -5.28 11.68
CA ALA A 209 -18.07 -6.65 11.91
C ALA A 209 -18.35 -7.38 10.58
N GLU A 210 -19.08 -6.76 9.65
CA GLU A 210 -19.36 -7.33 8.32
C GLU A 210 -18.07 -7.54 7.49
N ILE A 211 -17.14 -6.59 7.56
CA ILE A 211 -15.84 -6.69 6.85
C ILE A 211 -15.01 -7.84 7.40
N LEU A 212 -14.95 -8.00 8.73
CA LEU A 212 -14.20 -9.07 9.39
C LEU A 212 -14.80 -10.45 9.09
N ASP A 213 -16.14 -10.59 9.06
CA ASP A 213 -16.81 -11.84 8.71
C ASP A 213 -16.45 -12.27 7.26
N CYS A 214 -16.46 -11.32 6.31
CA CYS A 214 -16.00 -11.58 4.94
C CYS A 214 -14.50 -11.98 4.90
N ALA A 215 -13.64 -11.34 5.69
CA ALA A 215 -12.23 -11.66 5.75
C ALA A 215 -12.00 -13.08 6.30
N ALA A 216 -12.76 -13.50 7.32
CA ALA A 216 -12.68 -14.83 7.91
C ALA A 216 -12.96 -15.96 6.88
N GLU A 217 -13.96 -15.75 5.99
CA GLU A 217 -14.28 -16.70 4.92
C GLU A 217 -13.17 -16.80 3.88
N MET A 218 -12.49 -15.69 3.58
CA MET A 218 -11.46 -15.63 2.56
C MET A 218 -10.09 -16.13 3.03
N LEU A 219 -9.84 -16.18 4.34
CA LEU A 219 -8.57 -16.59 4.92
C LEU A 219 -8.45 -18.11 4.98
N LYS A 220 -7.32 -18.66 4.54
CA LYS A 220 -6.98 -20.08 4.66
C LYS A 220 -6.91 -20.54 6.12
N PRO A 221 -7.16 -21.82 6.41
CA PRO A 221 -6.77 -22.42 7.68
C PRO A 221 -5.28 -22.23 7.97
N GLY A 222 -4.93 -21.82 9.20
CA GLY A 222 -3.57 -21.47 9.60
C GLY A 222 -3.10 -20.10 9.10
N GLY A 223 -3.95 -19.37 8.36
CA GLY A 223 -3.64 -18.04 7.85
C GLY A 223 -3.64 -16.96 8.93
N ARG A 224 -3.00 -15.82 8.64
CA ARG A 224 -2.90 -14.68 9.55
C ARG A 224 -3.80 -13.53 9.07
N LEU A 225 -4.56 -12.95 9.99
CA LEU A 225 -5.34 -11.74 9.78
C LEU A 225 -4.83 -10.64 10.70
N VAL A 226 -4.54 -9.46 10.15
CA VAL A 226 -4.26 -8.27 10.93
C VAL A 226 -5.44 -7.32 10.77
N TYR A 227 -6.09 -6.99 11.87
CA TYR A 227 -7.10 -5.96 11.96
C TYR A 227 -6.48 -4.69 12.51
N SER A 228 -6.78 -3.54 11.93
CA SER A 228 -6.30 -2.25 12.42
C SER A 228 -7.32 -1.14 12.21
N THR A 229 -7.25 -0.13 13.07
CA THR A 229 -8.01 1.13 12.99
C THR A 229 -7.13 2.30 13.37
N CYS A 230 -7.50 3.49 12.93
CA CYS A 230 -6.93 4.76 13.40
C CYS A 230 -7.88 5.46 14.41
N THR A 231 -8.56 4.71 15.28
CA THR A 231 -9.42 5.25 16.34
C THR A 231 -8.99 4.77 17.71
N PHE A 232 -9.41 5.48 18.76
CA PHE A 232 -9.19 5.08 20.15
C PHE A 232 -10.42 4.41 20.77
N ALA A 233 -11.57 4.40 20.07
CA ALA A 233 -12.84 3.88 20.56
C ALA A 233 -12.78 2.38 20.86
N PRO A 234 -13.02 1.93 22.10
CA PRO A 234 -13.04 0.50 22.44
C PRO A 234 -14.08 -0.28 21.65
N ALA A 235 -15.22 0.33 21.32
CA ALA A 235 -16.28 -0.31 20.52
C ALA A 235 -15.80 -0.76 19.15
N GLU A 236 -14.87 -0.02 18.55
CA GLU A 236 -14.26 -0.31 17.25
C GLU A 236 -12.99 -1.18 17.36
N ASN A 237 -12.38 -1.28 18.52
CA ASN A 237 -11.13 -1.94 18.83
C ASN A 237 -11.36 -3.25 19.57
N GLU A 238 -11.17 -3.28 20.91
CA GLU A 238 -11.34 -4.48 21.74
C GLU A 238 -12.74 -5.10 21.60
N GLY A 239 -13.78 -4.25 21.53
CA GLY A 239 -15.15 -4.70 21.34
C GLY A 239 -15.38 -5.35 19.97
N SER A 240 -14.80 -4.82 18.89
CA SER A 240 -14.88 -5.44 17.55
C SER A 240 -14.20 -6.79 17.53
N ILE A 241 -13.01 -6.91 18.13
CA ILE A 241 -12.29 -8.19 18.21
C ILE A 241 -13.02 -9.21 19.09
N SER A 242 -13.57 -8.79 20.23
CA SER A 242 -14.34 -9.69 21.12
C SER A 242 -15.56 -10.27 20.39
N ARG A 243 -16.37 -9.41 19.78
CA ARG A 243 -17.54 -9.83 18.99
C ARG A 243 -17.15 -10.71 17.79
N PHE A 244 -16.01 -10.44 17.17
CA PHE A 244 -15.50 -11.28 16.07
C PHE A 244 -15.14 -12.70 16.57
N LEU A 245 -14.38 -12.81 17.65
CA LEU A 245 -13.98 -14.10 18.22
C LEU A 245 -15.17 -14.93 18.78
N GLU A 246 -16.21 -14.26 19.26
CA GLU A 246 -17.46 -14.93 19.65
C GLU A 246 -18.16 -15.59 18.44
N ARG A 247 -18.17 -14.91 17.28
CA ARG A 247 -18.77 -15.46 16.04
C ARG A 247 -17.85 -16.45 15.31
N HIS A 248 -16.55 -16.30 15.49
CA HIS A 248 -15.51 -17.08 14.79
C HIS A 248 -14.56 -17.77 15.80
N PRO A 249 -15.03 -18.80 16.51
CA PRO A 249 -14.24 -19.49 17.54
C PRO A 249 -13.03 -20.23 16.97
N GLU A 250 -12.92 -20.36 15.65
CA GLU A 250 -11.74 -20.88 14.96
C GLU A 250 -10.57 -19.89 14.90
N PHE A 251 -10.74 -18.67 15.38
CA PHE A 251 -9.67 -17.67 15.47
C PHE A 251 -9.17 -17.50 16.90
N LEU A 252 -7.90 -17.11 17.00
CA LEU A 252 -7.28 -16.70 18.27
C LEU A 252 -6.42 -15.45 18.05
N ILE A 253 -6.23 -14.66 19.11
CA ILE A 253 -5.29 -13.55 19.12
C ILE A 253 -3.89 -14.10 19.32
N LEU A 254 -2.97 -13.78 18.38
CA LEU A 254 -1.57 -14.16 18.52
C LEU A 254 -0.86 -13.18 19.47
N PRO A 255 -0.15 -13.71 20.49
CA PRO A 255 0.78 -12.90 21.26
C PRO A 255 1.93 -12.47 20.34
N VAL A 256 2.12 -11.16 20.19
CA VAL A 256 3.19 -10.57 19.39
C VAL A 256 4.04 -9.64 20.23
N GLU A 257 5.33 -9.51 19.86
CA GLU A 257 6.23 -8.59 20.52
C GLU A 257 5.77 -7.15 20.33
N LYS A 258 5.59 -6.42 21.42
CA LYS A 258 5.33 -4.98 21.40
C LYS A 258 6.64 -4.22 21.38
N LYS A 259 6.79 -3.29 20.45
CA LYS A 259 7.98 -2.41 20.41
C LYS A 259 7.82 -1.26 21.40
N ASP A 260 8.92 -0.59 21.71
CA ASP A 260 8.95 0.52 22.68
C ASP A 260 7.86 1.57 22.38
N GLY A 261 7.12 1.93 23.41
CA GLY A 261 5.99 2.87 23.34
C GLY A 261 4.66 2.25 22.91
N MET A 262 4.63 0.97 22.51
CA MET A 262 3.40 0.25 22.24
C MET A 262 2.77 -0.30 23.50
N MET A 263 1.48 -0.06 23.70
CA MET A 263 0.74 -0.48 24.87
C MET A 263 -0.17 -1.69 24.55
N PRO A 264 -0.49 -2.54 25.54
CA PRO A 264 -1.44 -3.62 25.36
C PRO A 264 -2.86 -3.09 25.15
N GLY A 265 -3.72 -3.91 24.51
CA GLY A 265 -5.17 -3.72 24.59
C GLY A 265 -5.68 -3.89 26.01
N VAL A 266 -6.83 -3.31 26.31
CA VAL A 266 -7.39 -3.26 27.67
C VAL A 266 -8.72 -4.00 27.74
N PRO A 267 -8.75 -5.24 28.22
CA PRO A 267 -9.98 -6.05 28.32
C PRO A 267 -11.12 -5.36 29.05
N ALA A 268 -10.82 -4.59 30.11
CA ALA A 268 -11.80 -3.89 30.93
C ALA A 268 -12.59 -2.78 30.19
N TRP A 269 -12.21 -2.43 28.96
CA TRP A 269 -12.91 -1.42 28.17
C TRP A 269 -14.04 -2.00 27.30
N THR A 270 -14.30 -3.29 27.38
CA THR A 270 -15.43 -3.95 26.73
C THR A 270 -16.20 -4.83 27.72
N GLU A 271 -17.53 -4.93 27.55
CA GLU A 271 -18.42 -5.67 28.47
C GLU A 271 -18.16 -7.18 28.45
N HIS A 272 -17.84 -7.72 27.27
CA HIS A 272 -17.59 -9.16 27.06
C HIS A 272 -16.22 -9.35 26.43
N PRO A 273 -15.13 -9.25 27.24
CA PRO A 273 -13.78 -9.34 26.71
C PRO A 273 -13.48 -10.79 26.25
N ALA A 274 -12.97 -10.92 25.04
CA ALA A 274 -12.39 -12.18 24.59
C ALA A 274 -11.03 -12.44 25.26
N ASP A 275 -10.66 -13.71 25.37
CA ASP A 275 -9.36 -14.12 25.88
C ASP A 275 -8.23 -13.57 24.97
N GLY A 276 -7.17 -13.07 25.59
CA GLY A 276 -5.97 -12.60 24.88
C GLY A 276 -6.04 -11.15 24.35
N LEU A 277 -7.05 -10.35 24.68
CA LEU A 277 -7.13 -8.94 24.27
C LEU A 277 -5.92 -8.11 24.70
N GLU A 278 -5.25 -8.46 25.80
CA GLU A 278 -3.99 -7.85 26.25
C GLU A 278 -2.83 -8.08 25.29
N HIS A 279 -2.95 -9.02 24.35
CA HIS A 279 -1.98 -9.25 23.27
C HIS A 279 -2.17 -8.31 22.09
N THR A 280 -3.32 -7.64 21.97
CA THR A 280 -3.50 -6.58 20.96
C THR A 280 -2.62 -5.37 21.27
N ILE A 281 -2.51 -4.47 20.33
CA ILE A 281 -1.56 -3.35 20.43
C ILE A 281 -2.31 -2.03 20.28
N ARG A 282 -2.02 -1.09 21.17
CA ARG A 282 -2.41 0.31 21.08
C ARG A 282 -1.18 1.19 20.91
N LEU A 283 -1.20 2.04 19.91
CA LEU A 283 -0.20 3.08 19.67
C LEU A 283 -0.82 4.41 20.11
N TRP A 284 -0.26 5.02 21.13
CA TRP A 284 -0.79 6.25 21.71
C TRP A 284 0.12 7.43 21.38
N PRO A 285 -0.43 8.62 21.02
CA PRO A 285 0.39 9.78 20.63
C PRO A 285 1.22 10.36 21.80
N HIS A 286 0.90 10.06 23.04
CA HIS A 286 1.67 10.46 24.22
C HIS A 286 2.75 9.45 24.65
N HIS A 287 2.73 8.23 24.11
CA HIS A 287 3.75 7.20 24.34
C HIS A 287 4.75 7.06 23.20
N LEU A 288 4.36 7.42 21.98
CA LEU A 288 5.21 7.26 20.80
C LEU A 288 5.07 8.43 19.83
N LYS A 289 5.98 8.53 18.90
CA LYS A 289 5.99 9.56 17.86
C LYS A 289 5.09 9.15 16.69
N GLY A 290 3.76 9.31 16.85
CA GLY A 290 2.74 8.99 15.87
C GLY A 290 1.38 9.56 16.25
N GLU A 291 0.37 9.37 15.40
CA GLU A 291 -0.98 9.93 15.61
C GLU A 291 -1.90 9.00 16.43
N GLY A 292 -1.62 7.72 16.39
CA GLY A 292 -2.38 6.70 17.09
C GLY A 292 -2.95 5.64 16.15
N HIS A 293 -2.92 4.40 16.64
CA HIS A 293 -3.45 3.23 15.93
C HIS A 293 -3.82 2.14 16.94
N TYR A 294 -4.71 1.25 16.52
CA TYR A 294 -4.95 -0.04 17.17
C TYR A 294 -4.69 -1.15 16.17
N LEU A 295 -4.15 -2.27 16.63
CA LEU A 295 -4.05 -3.47 15.83
C LEU A 295 -4.18 -4.75 16.66
N ALA A 296 -4.81 -5.76 16.06
CA ALA A 296 -4.91 -7.11 16.55
C ALA A 296 -4.38 -8.08 15.50
N VAL A 297 -3.49 -8.97 15.92
CA VAL A 297 -2.97 -10.04 15.07
C VAL A 297 -3.72 -11.32 15.39
N LEU A 298 -4.43 -11.87 14.43
CA LEU A 298 -5.28 -13.03 14.57
C LEU A 298 -4.77 -14.18 13.70
N GLN A 299 -4.99 -15.41 14.15
CA GLN A 299 -4.69 -16.61 13.38
C GLN A 299 -5.90 -17.51 13.33
N LYS A 300 -6.24 -17.99 12.12
CA LYS A 300 -7.25 -19.02 11.92
C LYS A 300 -6.69 -20.38 12.28
N ALA A 301 -7.48 -21.21 12.97
CA ALA A 301 -7.09 -22.58 13.31
C ALA A 301 -6.74 -23.41 12.07
N GLY A 302 -5.84 -24.37 12.23
CA GLY A 302 -5.38 -25.23 11.13
C GLY A 302 -3.91 -25.02 10.79
N VAL A 303 -3.49 -25.60 9.68
CA VAL A 303 -2.10 -25.51 9.18
C VAL A 303 -2.10 -24.84 7.82
N LEU A 304 -1.31 -23.79 7.69
CA LEU A 304 -1.14 -23.12 6.41
C LEU A 304 -0.40 -24.05 5.44
N SER A 305 -1.12 -24.51 4.42
CA SER A 305 -0.57 -25.42 3.41
C SER A 305 -0.30 -24.70 2.12
N LYS A 306 0.93 -24.74 1.64
CA LYS A 306 1.33 -24.20 0.31
C LYS A 306 0.64 -24.96 -0.84
N THR A 307 0.17 -26.18 -0.60
CA THR A 307 -0.54 -27.01 -1.60
C THR A 307 -2.05 -26.72 -1.64
N CYS A 308 -2.61 -26.10 -0.60
CA CYS A 308 -4.01 -25.67 -0.58
C CYS A 308 -4.17 -24.44 -1.47
N GLN A 309 -4.73 -24.62 -2.66
CA GLN A 309 -4.92 -23.52 -3.60
C GLN A 309 -6.09 -22.60 -3.24
N GLY A 310 -6.93 -22.99 -2.28
CA GLY A 310 -8.17 -22.28 -1.98
C GLY A 310 -9.16 -22.30 -3.15
N TYR A 311 -10.33 -21.73 -2.93
CA TYR A 311 -11.36 -21.65 -3.96
C TYR A 311 -11.39 -20.26 -4.59
N CYS A 312 -11.34 -20.21 -5.93
CA CYS A 312 -11.68 -19.05 -6.73
C CYS A 312 -12.81 -19.42 -7.69
N ARG A 313 -13.92 -18.70 -7.64
CA ARG A 313 -15.18 -19.01 -8.33
C ARG A 313 -15.03 -19.33 -9.82
N ASN A 314 -14.12 -18.67 -10.51
CA ASN A 314 -13.90 -18.83 -11.95
C ASN A 314 -12.52 -19.42 -12.29
N GLY A 315 -11.80 -19.97 -11.29
CA GLY A 315 -10.47 -20.53 -11.45
C GLY A 315 -9.38 -19.47 -11.69
N ALA A 316 -8.30 -19.84 -12.36
CA ALA A 316 -7.20 -18.95 -12.71
C ALA A 316 -7.49 -18.15 -13.99
N GLU A 317 -6.94 -16.94 -14.06
CA GLU A 317 -7.01 -16.13 -15.28
C GLU A 317 -6.17 -16.75 -16.40
N LYS A 318 -6.68 -16.68 -17.63
CA LYS A 318 -6.00 -17.23 -18.80
C LYS A 318 -5.25 -16.12 -19.52
N GLY A 319 -3.95 -16.33 -19.72
CA GLY A 319 -3.14 -15.43 -20.53
C GLY A 319 -3.50 -15.50 -22.02
N ILE A 320 -3.16 -14.41 -22.72
CA ILE A 320 -3.23 -14.34 -24.20
C ILE A 320 -2.03 -15.03 -24.83
N ASN A 321 -2.14 -15.38 -26.13
CA ASN A 321 -1.05 -15.91 -26.90
C ASN A 321 -0.03 -14.82 -27.23
N GLU A 322 1.27 -15.16 -27.23
CA GLU A 322 2.35 -14.24 -27.59
C GLU A 322 2.17 -13.59 -28.97
N LYS A 323 1.54 -14.28 -29.93
CA LYS A 323 1.20 -13.71 -31.24
C LYS A 323 0.28 -12.48 -31.17
N GLU A 324 -0.51 -12.36 -30.11
CA GLU A 324 -1.41 -11.24 -29.88
C GLU A 324 -0.72 -9.99 -29.28
N CYS A 325 0.52 -10.13 -28.89
CA CYS A 325 1.36 -9.05 -28.34
C CYS A 325 2.75 -8.96 -28.99
N LYS A 326 2.86 -9.35 -30.27
CA LYS A 326 4.13 -9.32 -31.04
C LYS A 326 4.78 -7.94 -31.08
N GLU A 327 4.00 -6.86 -31.08
CA GLU A 327 4.50 -5.49 -31.04
C GLU A 327 5.24 -5.18 -29.73
N PHE A 328 4.81 -5.77 -28.62
CA PHE A 328 5.51 -5.69 -27.34
C PHE A 328 6.85 -6.45 -27.39
N PHE A 329 6.87 -7.66 -27.95
CA PHE A 329 8.12 -8.43 -28.03
C PHE A 329 9.15 -7.75 -28.95
N ALA A 330 8.71 -7.16 -30.07
CA ALA A 330 9.58 -6.35 -30.92
C ALA A 330 10.14 -5.12 -30.15
N PHE A 331 9.30 -4.43 -29.38
CA PHE A 331 9.76 -3.34 -28.51
C PHE A 331 10.75 -3.83 -27.45
N ALA A 332 10.49 -4.97 -26.81
CA ALA A 332 11.34 -5.53 -25.78
C ALA A 332 12.70 -5.94 -26.34
N GLU A 333 12.75 -6.59 -27.51
CA GLU A 333 13.98 -6.94 -28.20
C GLU A 333 14.81 -5.72 -28.60
N GLU A 334 14.16 -4.62 -29.02
CA GLU A 334 14.86 -3.39 -29.41
C GLU A 334 15.39 -2.62 -28.20
N ASN A 335 14.65 -2.55 -27.08
CA ASN A 335 14.88 -1.59 -26.01
C ASN A 335 15.31 -2.21 -24.66
N LEU A 336 15.02 -3.49 -24.40
CA LEU A 336 15.34 -4.14 -23.13
C LEU A 336 16.56 -5.05 -23.26
N VAL A 337 17.30 -5.20 -22.17
CA VAL A 337 18.45 -6.11 -22.06
C VAL A 337 18.00 -7.58 -22.03
N LYS A 338 16.85 -7.83 -21.35
CA LYS A 338 16.21 -9.15 -21.29
C LYS A 338 14.72 -9.01 -21.53
N ASN A 339 14.13 -9.99 -22.20
CA ASN A 339 12.69 -10.03 -22.38
C ASN A 339 11.96 -10.19 -21.03
N ILE A 340 10.81 -9.54 -20.93
CA ILE A 340 9.87 -9.75 -19.81
C ILE A 340 9.10 -11.04 -20.09
N THR A 341 9.21 -11.98 -19.18
CA THR A 341 8.53 -13.28 -19.23
C THR A 341 7.31 -13.33 -18.32
N GLY A 342 6.42 -14.30 -18.54
CA GLY A 342 5.23 -14.53 -17.75
C GLY A 342 3.97 -14.62 -18.60
N SER A 343 2.81 -14.56 -17.96
CA SER A 343 1.52 -14.55 -18.65
C SER A 343 1.05 -13.12 -18.90
N PHE A 344 0.46 -12.89 -20.05
CA PHE A 344 0.01 -11.55 -20.47
C PHE A 344 -1.51 -11.49 -20.57
N LEU A 345 -2.06 -10.32 -20.29
CA LEU A 345 -3.49 -10.03 -20.37
C LEU A 345 -3.70 -8.74 -21.16
N LYS A 346 -4.82 -8.71 -21.91
CA LYS A 346 -5.16 -7.56 -22.74
C LYS A 346 -6.52 -6.99 -22.33
N PHE A 347 -6.55 -5.69 -22.03
CA PHE A 347 -7.77 -4.90 -21.85
C PHE A 347 -7.88 -3.89 -22.98
N GLY A 348 -8.75 -4.13 -23.94
CA GLY A 348 -8.78 -3.32 -25.15
C GLY A 348 -7.42 -3.38 -25.86
N ASP A 349 -6.73 -2.25 -25.97
CA ASP A 349 -5.37 -2.12 -26.52
C ASP A 349 -4.26 -2.09 -25.44
N GLN A 350 -4.64 -2.14 -24.15
CA GLN A 350 -3.70 -2.09 -23.03
C GLN A 350 -3.18 -3.50 -22.69
N LEU A 351 -1.86 -3.65 -22.63
CA LEU A 351 -1.18 -4.91 -22.33
C LEU A 351 -0.67 -4.91 -20.89
N TYR A 352 -0.94 -5.99 -20.17
CA TYR A 352 -0.48 -6.22 -18.79
C TYR A 352 0.31 -7.51 -18.67
N ARG A 353 1.33 -7.53 -17.82
CA ARG A 353 1.91 -8.76 -17.30
C ARG A 353 1.15 -9.14 -16.02
N MET A 354 0.58 -10.32 -16.02
CA MET A 354 -0.16 -10.83 -14.85
C MET A 354 0.79 -11.27 -13.73
N PRO A 355 0.40 -11.10 -12.45
CA PRO A 355 1.03 -11.80 -11.32
C PRO A 355 0.94 -13.32 -11.51
N GLU A 356 1.87 -14.05 -10.91
CA GLU A 356 1.82 -15.50 -10.90
C GLU A 356 0.59 -15.99 -10.11
N GLY A 357 -0.11 -16.99 -10.63
CA GLY A 357 -1.28 -17.55 -9.98
C GLY A 357 -2.47 -16.59 -9.88
N MET A 358 -2.53 -15.56 -10.74
CA MET A 358 -3.64 -14.61 -10.76
C MET A 358 -4.99 -15.31 -10.91
N PRO A 359 -5.97 -15.01 -10.02
CA PRO A 359 -7.31 -15.55 -10.12
C PRO A 359 -8.05 -14.93 -11.31
N SER A 360 -9.08 -15.61 -11.79
CA SER A 360 -9.96 -15.05 -12.80
C SER A 360 -10.61 -13.75 -12.31
N ILE A 361 -10.51 -12.73 -13.14
CA ILE A 361 -11.10 -11.41 -12.88
C ILE A 361 -12.53 -11.27 -13.40
N ARG A 362 -13.11 -12.35 -13.89
CA ARG A 362 -14.47 -12.36 -14.42
C ARG A 362 -15.47 -11.95 -13.35
N ASN A 363 -16.33 -10.98 -13.69
CA ASN A 363 -17.34 -10.38 -12.81
C ASN A 363 -16.76 -9.54 -11.64
N LEU A 364 -15.48 -9.19 -11.70
CA LEU A 364 -14.86 -8.24 -10.78
C LEU A 364 -14.59 -6.91 -11.50
N LYS A 365 -14.77 -5.81 -10.78
CA LYS A 365 -14.34 -4.47 -11.21
C LYS A 365 -12.85 -4.34 -10.91
N VAL A 366 -12.03 -4.43 -11.95
CA VAL A 366 -10.57 -4.38 -11.85
C VAL A 366 -10.05 -3.08 -12.45
N LEU A 367 -9.20 -2.38 -11.70
CA LEU A 367 -8.52 -1.18 -12.14
C LEU A 367 -7.12 -1.51 -12.69
N ARG A 368 -6.45 -2.51 -12.09
CA ARG A 368 -5.09 -2.92 -12.45
C ARG A 368 -4.93 -4.43 -12.29
N PRO A 369 -4.79 -5.17 -13.39
CA PRO A 369 -4.61 -6.63 -13.35
C PRO A 369 -3.12 -7.03 -13.45
N GLY A 370 -2.26 -6.42 -12.63
CA GLY A 370 -0.81 -6.62 -12.67
C GLY A 370 -0.03 -5.42 -13.22
N LEU A 371 1.16 -5.67 -13.76
CA LEU A 371 2.01 -4.63 -14.32
C LEU A 371 1.51 -4.19 -15.70
N HIS A 372 1.09 -2.94 -15.82
CA HIS A 372 0.77 -2.33 -17.11
C HIS A 372 2.05 -2.16 -17.92
N LEU A 373 2.17 -2.86 -19.04
CA LEU A 373 3.32 -2.80 -19.93
C LEU A 373 3.23 -1.63 -20.90
N GLY A 374 2.06 -1.39 -21.48
CA GLY A 374 1.85 -0.31 -22.43
C GLY A 374 0.67 -0.57 -23.36
N THR A 375 0.64 0.18 -24.47
CA THR A 375 -0.45 0.18 -25.43
C THR A 375 0.00 -0.48 -26.74
N LEU A 376 -0.74 -1.49 -27.16
CA LEU A 376 -0.59 -2.12 -28.49
C LEU A 376 -1.21 -1.21 -29.54
N LYS A 377 -0.44 -0.72 -30.49
CA LYS A 377 -0.86 0.08 -31.63
C LYS A 377 -0.58 -0.67 -32.93
N LYS A 378 -1.20 -0.24 -34.02
CA LYS A 378 -0.91 -0.83 -35.33
C LYS A 378 0.59 -0.73 -35.65
N ASN A 379 1.26 -1.88 -35.72
CA ASN A 379 2.71 -2.04 -36.01
C ASN A 379 3.66 -1.31 -35.04
N ARG A 380 3.26 -1.00 -33.83
CA ARG A 380 4.13 -0.40 -32.80
C ARG A 380 3.60 -0.64 -31.41
N PHE A 381 4.49 -0.52 -30.42
CA PHE A 381 4.18 -0.53 -29.00
C PHE A 381 4.52 0.83 -28.37
N GLU A 382 3.67 1.30 -27.47
CA GLU A 382 3.94 2.50 -26.67
C GLU A 382 4.07 2.07 -25.19
N PRO A 383 5.29 2.12 -24.62
CA PRO A 383 5.52 1.68 -23.24
C PRO A 383 4.79 2.59 -22.25
N SER A 384 4.24 1.99 -21.21
CA SER A 384 3.54 2.72 -20.14
C SER A 384 4.50 3.35 -19.15
N HIS A 385 4.00 4.30 -18.38
CA HIS A 385 4.72 4.87 -17.24
C HIS A 385 4.98 3.82 -16.15
N ALA A 386 4.02 2.92 -15.90
CA ALA A 386 4.17 1.80 -14.98
C ALA A 386 5.35 0.89 -15.33
N LEU A 387 5.55 0.62 -16.62
CA LEU A 387 6.72 -0.16 -17.08
C LEU A 387 8.03 0.57 -16.78
N ALA A 388 8.09 1.90 -17.02
CA ALA A 388 9.28 2.68 -16.68
C ALA A 388 9.61 2.58 -15.19
N LEU A 389 8.60 2.77 -14.34
CA LEU A 389 8.78 2.71 -12.89
C LEU A 389 9.12 1.31 -12.36
N ALA A 390 8.77 0.25 -13.08
CA ALA A 390 9.10 -1.12 -12.71
C ALA A 390 10.51 -1.56 -13.14
N LEU A 391 11.08 -0.90 -14.13
CA LEU A 391 12.40 -1.23 -14.68
C LEU A 391 13.54 -0.49 -13.94
N ARG A 392 14.69 -1.14 -13.87
CA ARG A 392 15.95 -0.53 -13.44
C ARG A 392 16.81 -0.15 -14.65
N PRO A 393 17.78 0.78 -14.48
CA PRO A 393 18.64 1.24 -15.57
C PRO A 393 19.42 0.09 -16.26
N ASP A 394 19.84 -0.93 -15.50
CA ASP A 394 20.57 -2.10 -16.00
C ASP A 394 19.71 -3.06 -16.86
N GLN A 395 18.40 -2.85 -16.90
CA GLN A 395 17.44 -3.67 -17.64
C GLN A 395 17.07 -3.08 -19.01
N VAL A 396 17.56 -1.88 -19.34
CA VAL A 396 17.27 -1.20 -20.60
C VAL A 396 18.55 -0.87 -21.36
N LYS A 397 18.45 -0.80 -22.70
CA LYS A 397 19.62 -0.52 -23.56
C LYS A 397 20.00 0.97 -23.58
N HIS A 398 19.02 1.86 -23.41
CA HIS A 398 19.24 3.30 -23.48
C HIS A 398 18.69 3.98 -22.24
N VAL A 399 19.52 4.78 -21.56
CA VAL A 399 19.19 5.52 -20.34
C VAL A 399 19.51 6.99 -20.54
N CYS A 400 18.60 7.86 -20.11
CA CYS A 400 18.83 9.29 -19.93
C CYS A 400 18.94 9.58 -18.44
N SER A 401 20.16 9.75 -17.94
CA SER A 401 20.43 10.01 -16.51
C SER A 401 20.40 11.51 -16.23
N LEU A 402 19.58 11.91 -15.26
CA LEU A 402 19.44 13.29 -14.78
C LEU A 402 19.81 13.36 -13.31
N GLU A 403 20.30 14.50 -12.86
CA GLU A 403 20.56 14.78 -11.44
C GLU A 403 19.32 15.39 -10.76
N SER A 404 19.09 15.09 -9.49
CA SER A 404 17.89 15.49 -8.76
C SER A 404 17.73 16.99 -8.56
N ASP A 405 18.81 17.76 -8.58
CA ASP A 405 18.83 19.22 -8.45
C ASP A 405 18.93 19.95 -9.79
N SER A 406 19.10 19.23 -10.92
CA SER A 406 19.31 19.79 -12.25
C SER A 406 18.07 20.51 -12.79
N PRO A 407 18.23 21.52 -13.68
CA PRO A 407 17.14 22.11 -14.44
C PRO A 407 16.42 21.12 -15.34
N GLU A 408 17.14 20.11 -15.86
CA GLU A 408 16.64 19.11 -16.78
C GLU A 408 15.58 18.21 -16.15
N ILE A 409 15.76 17.77 -14.89
CA ILE A 409 14.74 16.98 -14.19
C ILE A 409 13.47 17.78 -13.96
N LYS A 410 13.60 19.07 -13.63
CA LYS A 410 12.44 19.98 -13.47
C LYS A 410 11.72 20.15 -14.80
N ALA A 411 12.46 20.38 -15.89
CA ALA A 411 11.91 20.47 -17.25
C ALA A 411 11.19 19.17 -17.64
N TYR A 412 11.79 18.02 -17.34
CA TYR A 412 11.18 16.71 -17.63
C TYR A 412 9.87 16.52 -16.85
N LEU A 413 9.83 16.75 -15.54
CA LEU A 413 8.62 16.63 -14.72
C LEU A 413 7.51 17.61 -15.13
N ASN A 414 7.86 18.73 -15.76
CA ASN A 414 6.92 19.69 -16.34
C ASN A 414 6.48 19.32 -17.77
N GLY A 415 6.99 18.23 -18.32
CA GLY A 415 6.60 17.74 -19.65
C GLY A 415 7.33 18.39 -20.81
N GLN A 416 8.43 19.10 -20.55
CA GLN A 416 9.27 19.73 -21.58
C GLN A 416 10.18 18.70 -22.27
N THR A 417 10.60 19.01 -23.48
CA THR A 417 11.60 18.23 -24.21
C THR A 417 13.01 18.57 -23.72
N LEU A 418 13.95 17.63 -23.86
CA LEU A 418 15.35 17.83 -23.54
C LEU A 418 16.21 17.70 -24.79
N ASN A 419 17.30 18.47 -24.88
CA ASN A 419 18.31 18.27 -25.90
C ASN A 419 19.29 17.19 -25.43
N MET A 420 19.55 16.20 -26.29
CA MET A 420 20.39 15.05 -25.93
C MET A 420 20.95 14.41 -27.20
N ASP A 421 22.24 14.10 -27.19
CA ASP A 421 22.87 13.30 -28.21
C ASP A 421 22.66 11.80 -27.94
N GLY A 422 22.52 11.00 -28.99
CA GLY A 422 22.36 9.56 -28.88
C GLY A 422 21.63 8.94 -30.06
N GLU A 423 21.44 7.64 -30.00
CA GLU A 423 20.72 6.87 -31.02
C GLU A 423 19.22 7.14 -30.97
N LYS A 424 18.56 7.15 -32.10
CA LYS A 424 17.09 7.27 -32.16
C LYS A 424 16.44 6.06 -31.51
N GLY A 425 15.54 6.30 -30.53
CA GLY A 425 14.85 5.21 -29.82
C GLY A 425 14.18 5.65 -28.52
N TRP A 426 13.71 4.67 -27.77
CA TRP A 426 13.16 4.87 -26.42
C TRP A 426 14.30 4.89 -25.39
N TYR A 427 14.20 5.81 -24.45
CA TYR A 427 15.12 6.00 -23.34
C TYR A 427 14.37 5.94 -22.01
N LEU A 428 14.86 5.13 -21.08
CA LEU A 428 14.44 5.20 -19.70
C LEU A 428 15.05 6.45 -19.08
N VAL A 429 14.22 7.36 -18.64
CA VAL A 429 14.68 8.55 -17.91
C VAL A 429 14.83 8.19 -16.45
N THR A 430 15.98 8.55 -15.87
CA THR A 430 16.29 8.29 -14.45
C THR A 430 16.69 9.57 -13.75
N VAL A 431 16.49 9.61 -12.44
CA VAL A 431 17.01 10.63 -11.54
C VAL A 431 17.94 9.97 -10.53
N ASP A 432 19.22 10.34 -10.54
CA ASP A 432 20.27 9.72 -9.71
C ASP A 432 20.24 8.17 -9.74
N GLY A 433 19.95 7.60 -10.92
CA GLY A 433 19.83 6.17 -11.13
C GLY A 433 18.44 5.55 -10.84
N TYR A 434 17.48 6.31 -10.33
CA TYR A 434 16.11 5.84 -10.10
C TYR A 434 15.22 6.14 -11.30
N SER A 435 14.55 5.12 -11.82
CA SER A 435 13.66 5.24 -12.99
C SER A 435 12.46 6.13 -12.69
N ILE A 436 12.18 7.08 -13.58
CA ILE A 436 11.12 8.08 -13.38
C ILE A 436 10.16 8.20 -14.57
N GLY A 437 10.49 7.66 -15.73
CA GLY A 437 9.60 7.66 -16.89
C GLY A 437 10.32 7.35 -18.22
N TRP A 438 9.64 7.64 -19.32
CA TRP A 438 10.16 7.44 -20.68
C TRP A 438 10.39 8.74 -21.43
N GLY A 439 11.39 8.73 -22.29
CA GLY A 439 11.58 9.70 -23.36
C GLY A 439 11.78 9.01 -24.70
N LYS A 440 11.52 9.68 -25.81
CA LYS A 440 11.80 9.15 -27.13
C LYS A 440 12.72 10.11 -27.91
N LEU A 441 13.94 9.69 -28.17
CA LEU A 441 14.95 10.48 -28.85
C LEU A 441 14.76 10.41 -30.37
N ALA A 442 14.77 11.59 -31.00
CA ALA A 442 14.81 11.73 -32.44
C ALA A 442 15.39 13.09 -32.81
N GLY A 443 16.44 13.11 -33.66
CA GLY A 443 17.04 14.34 -34.16
C GLY A 443 17.62 15.24 -33.06
N GLY A 444 18.28 14.66 -32.04
CA GLY A 444 18.88 15.43 -30.95
C GLY A 444 17.90 15.95 -29.91
N ILE A 445 16.60 15.60 -30.03
CA ILE A 445 15.55 16.03 -29.10
C ILE A 445 14.90 14.82 -28.46
N LEU A 446 14.99 14.72 -27.14
CA LEU A 446 14.27 13.73 -26.33
C LEU A 446 12.84 14.22 -26.09
N LYS A 447 11.86 13.66 -26.80
CA LYS A 447 10.44 13.92 -26.60
C LYS A 447 9.99 13.34 -25.29
N ASN A 448 9.35 14.16 -24.47
CA ASN A 448 8.88 13.79 -23.16
C ASN A 448 7.63 12.90 -23.22
N HIS A 449 7.68 11.75 -22.54
CA HIS A 449 6.56 10.80 -22.37
C HIS A 449 6.09 10.70 -20.92
N TYR A 450 6.47 11.64 -20.06
CA TYR A 450 5.92 11.75 -18.70
C TYR A 450 4.42 12.04 -18.74
N PRO A 451 3.58 11.31 -17.97
CA PRO A 451 2.12 11.43 -18.04
C PRO A 451 1.63 12.86 -17.81
N LYS A 452 0.73 13.35 -18.67
CA LYS A 452 0.21 14.72 -18.57
C LYS A 452 -0.45 15.00 -17.21
N GLY A 453 -1.15 14.03 -16.63
CA GLY A 453 -1.84 14.16 -15.35
C GLY A 453 -0.91 14.24 -14.13
N LEU A 454 0.38 13.86 -14.28
CA LEU A 454 1.37 13.90 -13.21
C LEU A 454 2.31 15.12 -13.30
N ARG A 455 2.18 15.93 -14.35
CA ARG A 455 3.05 17.11 -14.56
C ARG A 455 2.83 18.14 -13.47
N LYS A 456 3.92 18.62 -12.92
CA LYS A 456 3.90 19.71 -11.94
C LYS A 456 3.80 21.01 -12.76
N ASN A 457 2.62 21.60 -12.81
CA ASN A 457 2.49 22.97 -13.29
C ASN A 457 3.29 23.85 -12.33
N GLY A 458 4.36 24.48 -12.82
CA GLY A 458 5.24 25.35 -12.06
C GLY A 458 4.55 26.57 -11.48
#